data_ef271a744f615da18058399004eca234
#
_entry.id   ef271a744f615da18058399004eca234
#
_cell.length_a   1.000
_cell.length_b   1.000
_cell.length_c   1.000
_cell.angle_alpha   90.00
_cell.angle_beta   90.00
_cell.angle_gamma   90.00
#
_symmetry.space_group_name_H-M   'P 1'
#
loop_
_entity.id
_entity.type
_entity.pdbx_description
1 polymer ?
#
loop_
_entity_poly.entity_id
_entity_poly.type
_entity_poly.pdbx_seq_one_letter_code
_entity_poly.pdbx_strand_id
1 'polypeptide(L)'
;MPETTLDLTLDGPALTAALVDFPSVSGQEKDLADAIESALRTLPHLTVDRHGNNIVARTHLGRAERVVLAGHIDTVPIADNVPSRLDADGLLWGCGTSDMKSGVAVQLRIAATVPAPNCDLTFVFYDNEEVAAHLNGLGHIADAHPDWLAGDFAVLLEGSDGEVEGGCQGTLRVFLRTEGERSHSARGWMGSNAVHAAAPILARLAAYEPRRPVIDGLEYREGLNAVRIEGGVANNVIPDACTVVVNYRYAPDRTAEEALAHVHEVFADCGVAEFVVDDHSGAAMPGLSHPAAQAFMAAVGGTARPKFGWTDVARFGSLGIPAVNYGPGDPLLAHKRDEHVKVERITHCEERLRSWLTG
;
A
#
# COMPACT_ATOMS: atom_id res chain seq x y z
N MET A 1 27.90 10.88 -12.41
CA MET A 1 26.65 11.61 -12.66
C MET A 1 26.61 12.73 -11.63
N PRO A 2 26.03 13.92 -11.87
CA PRO A 2 25.90 14.91 -10.81
C PRO A 2 25.13 14.26 -9.68
N GLU A 3 25.60 14.41 -8.44
CA GLU A 3 24.85 14.04 -7.24
C GLU A 3 23.54 14.82 -7.30
N THR A 4 22.44 14.13 -7.59
CA THR A 4 21.11 14.74 -7.59
C THR A 4 20.68 14.83 -6.12
N THR A 5 20.94 15.97 -5.51
CA THR A 5 20.57 16.26 -4.12
C THR A 5 19.13 16.75 -4.07
N LEU A 6 18.34 16.26 -3.10
CA LEU A 6 17.02 16.80 -2.82
C LEU A 6 17.15 18.13 -2.06
N ASP A 7 16.53 19.18 -2.58
CA ASP A 7 16.45 20.48 -1.93
C ASP A 7 15.20 20.55 -1.03
N LEU A 8 15.38 20.37 0.28
CA LEU A 8 14.29 20.42 1.26
C LEU A 8 13.76 21.86 1.52
N THR A 9 14.33 22.89 0.88
CA THR A 9 13.79 24.26 0.95
C THR A 9 12.64 24.50 -0.02
N LEU A 10 12.48 23.64 -1.02
CA LEU A 10 11.35 23.66 -1.95
C LEU A 10 10.02 23.52 -1.20
N ASP A 11 8.95 24.10 -1.75
CA ASP A 11 7.59 23.83 -1.26
C ASP A 11 7.14 22.39 -1.58
N GLY A 12 6.03 21.96 -1.00
CA GLY A 12 5.52 20.60 -1.16
C GLY A 12 5.31 20.18 -2.62
N PRO A 13 4.64 20.97 -3.46
CA PRO A 13 4.46 20.68 -4.88
C PRO A 13 5.78 20.56 -5.66
N ALA A 14 6.71 21.48 -5.49
CA ALA A 14 8.01 21.46 -6.17
C ALA A 14 8.87 20.27 -5.69
N LEU A 15 8.84 19.95 -4.39
CA LEU A 15 9.52 18.77 -3.86
C LEU A 15 8.88 17.47 -4.37
N THR A 16 7.55 17.43 -4.50
CA THR A 16 6.87 16.27 -5.13
C THR A 16 7.34 16.07 -6.57
N ALA A 17 7.42 17.15 -7.36
CA ALA A 17 7.92 17.07 -8.73
C ALA A 17 9.35 16.54 -8.77
N ALA A 18 10.24 17.04 -7.90
CA ALA A 18 11.61 16.57 -7.78
C ALA A 18 11.69 15.07 -7.43
N LEU A 19 10.84 14.59 -6.51
CA LEU A 19 10.77 13.17 -6.15
C LEU A 19 10.25 12.29 -7.29
N VAL A 20 9.24 12.74 -8.04
CA VAL A 20 8.70 12.02 -9.20
C VAL A 20 9.75 11.90 -10.30
N ASP A 21 10.58 12.92 -10.49
CA ASP A 21 11.65 12.95 -11.49
C ASP A 21 12.86 12.06 -11.13
N PHE A 22 12.85 11.43 -9.92
CA PHE A 22 13.69 10.29 -9.56
C PHE A 22 12.95 8.98 -9.89
N PRO A 23 13.27 8.27 -10.97
CA PRO A 23 12.68 6.94 -11.20
C PRO A 23 13.06 5.99 -10.05
N SER A 24 12.05 5.40 -9.43
CA SER A 24 12.23 4.46 -8.32
C SER A 24 11.21 3.33 -8.40
N VAL A 25 11.14 2.67 -9.56
CA VAL A 25 10.35 1.44 -9.71
C VAL A 25 10.83 0.41 -8.68
N SER A 26 9.90 -0.34 -8.07
CA SER A 26 10.22 -1.34 -7.03
C SER A 26 11.46 -2.16 -7.39
N GLY A 27 12.43 -2.22 -6.46
CA GLY A 27 13.75 -2.81 -6.65
C GLY A 27 14.81 -1.88 -7.27
N GLN A 28 14.49 -0.62 -7.58
CA GLN A 28 15.40 0.38 -8.17
C GLN A 28 15.44 1.70 -7.36
N GLU A 29 15.12 1.67 -6.08
CA GLU A 29 14.95 2.84 -5.21
C GLU A 29 16.26 3.45 -4.71
N LYS A 30 17.40 2.78 -4.95
CA LYS A 30 18.68 3.13 -4.33
C LYS A 30 19.06 4.60 -4.48
N ASP A 31 18.94 5.16 -5.67
CA ASP A 31 19.38 6.55 -5.93
C ASP A 31 18.47 7.55 -5.20
N LEU A 32 17.16 7.29 -5.13
CA LEU A 32 16.22 8.10 -4.36
C LEU A 32 16.47 7.96 -2.85
N ALA A 33 16.71 6.73 -2.37
CA ALA A 33 17.06 6.48 -0.97
C ALA A 33 18.34 7.21 -0.55
N ASP A 34 19.38 7.19 -1.41
CA ASP A 34 20.62 7.93 -1.17
C ASP A 34 20.39 9.45 -1.08
N ALA A 35 19.53 9.99 -1.97
CA ALA A 35 19.19 11.41 -1.97
C ALA A 35 18.40 11.82 -0.72
N ILE A 36 17.42 11.01 -0.30
CA ILE A 36 16.64 11.23 0.93
C ILE A 36 17.55 11.18 2.16
N GLU A 37 18.38 10.14 2.28
CA GLU A 37 19.33 10.02 3.39
C GLU A 37 20.25 11.25 3.47
N SER A 38 20.86 11.62 2.34
CA SER A 38 21.78 12.77 2.28
C SER A 38 21.09 14.07 2.71
N ALA A 39 19.86 14.31 2.26
CA ALA A 39 19.09 15.47 2.62
C ALA A 39 18.74 15.50 4.12
N LEU A 40 18.24 14.37 4.67
CA LEU A 40 17.89 14.29 6.09
C LEU A 40 19.08 14.44 7.03
N ARG A 41 20.28 13.94 6.64
CA ARG A 41 21.52 14.12 7.44
C ARG A 41 21.98 15.56 7.54
N THR A 42 21.48 16.48 6.72
CA THR A 42 21.73 17.92 6.87
C THR A 42 20.95 18.57 8.01
N LEU A 43 19.92 17.87 8.53
CA LEU A 43 19.03 18.38 9.57
C LEU A 43 19.54 18.00 10.97
N PRO A 44 20.11 18.96 11.75
CA PRO A 44 20.85 18.65 12.99
C PRO A 44 19.98 18.12 14.13
N HIS A 45 18.65 18.22 14.02
CA HIS A 45 17.70 17.75 15.02
C HIS A 45 17.27 16.28 14.80
N LEU A 46 17.77 15.63 13.73
CA LEU A 46 17.44 14.25 13.40
C LEU A 46 18.64 13.32 13.58
N THR A 47 18.38 12.14 14.11
CA THR A 47 19.27 10.97 14.00
C THR A 47 18.77 10.14 12.83
N VAL A 48 19.67 9.84 11.87
CA VAL A 48 19.32 9.14 10.63
C VAL A 48 20.02 7.80 10.59
N ASP A 49 19.23 6.74 10.53
CA ASP A 49 19.65 5.35 10.38
C ASP A 49 19.22 4.82 9.01
N ARG A 50 19.88 3.77 8.52
CA ARG A 50 19.58 3.14 7.24
C ARG A 50 19.67 1.63 7.31
N HIS A 51 18.71 0.94 6.68
CA HIS A 51 18.73 -0.50 6.45
C HIS A 51 18.37 -0.81 4.98
N GLY A 52 19.34 -1.20 4.16
CA GLY A 52 19.12 -1.33 2.70
C GLY A 52 18.79 0.01 2.04
N ASN A 53 17.63 0.11 1.38
CA ASN A 53 17.11 1.35 0.84
C ASN A 53 16.09 2.02 1.78
N ASN A 54 15.95 1.52 3.01
CA ASN A 54 15.04 2.06 3.99
C ASN A 54 15.74 3.05 4.90
N ILE A 55 15.18 4.23 5.09
CA ILE A 55 15.72 5.31 5.91
C ILE A 55 14.77 5.59 7.07
N VAL A 56 15.31 5.67 8.28
CA VAL A 56 14.57 6.06 9.48
C VAL A 56 15.25 7.26 10.11
N ALA A 57 14.51 8.36 10.21
CA ALA A 57 15.01 9.59 10.84
C ALA A 57 14.16 9.91 12.07
N ARG A 58 14.82 10.26 13.21
CA ARG A 58 14.15 10.39 14.50
C ARG A 58 14.57 11.65 15.24
N THR A 59 13.56 12.31 15.85
CA THR A 59 13.84 13.32 16.88
C THR A 59 14.06 12.66 18.24
N HIS A 60 14.76 13.35 19.12
CA HIS A 60 15.02 12.95 20.51
C HIS A 60 14.84 14.13 21.46
N LEU A 61 13.59 14.68 21.45
CA LEU A 61 13.24 15.87 22.26
C LEU A 61 12.80 15.48 23.67
N GLY A 62 12.59 14.19 23.94
CA GLY A 62 12.12 13.69 25.23
C GLY A 62 10.67 14.00 25.48
N ARG A 63 9.84 14.01 24.44
CA ARG A 63 8.39 14.20 24.55
C ARG A 63 7.73 12.95 25.13
N ALA A 64 6.53 13.14 25.68
CA ALA A 64 5.76 12.04 26.30
C ALA A 64 5.26 11.03 25.25
N GLU A 65 4.97 11.48 24.05
CA GLU A 65 4.44 10.67 22.95
C GLU A 65 5.39 10.71 21.74
N ARG A 66 5.36 9.64 20.94
CA ARG A 66 6.07 9.53 19.67
C ARG A 66 5.10 9.16 18.55
N VAL A 67 5.14 9.93 17.49
CA VAL A 67 4.37 9.69 16.26
C VAL A 67 5.30 9.21 15.16
N VAL A 68 4.87 8.16 14.45
CA VAL A 68 5.55 7.66 13.25
C VAL A 68 4.85 8.22 12.02
N LEU A 69 5.60 8.89 11.15
CA LEU A 69 5.16 9.26 9.80
C LEU A 69 5.88 8.32 8.83
N ALA A 70 5.14 7.58 8.01
CA ALA A 70 5.71 6.58 7.12
C ALA A 70 5.21 6.74 5.68
N GLY A 71 6.09 6.42 4.72
CA GLY A 71 5.76 6.41 3.30
C GLY A 71 6.76 5.58 2.51
N HIS A 72 6.25 4.86 1.50
CA HIS A 72 7.09 4.13 0.56
C HIS A 72 7.64 5.06 -0.52
N ILE A 73 8.84 4.69 -1.02
CA ILE A 73 9.57 5.48 -2.01
C ILE A 73 9.59 4.84 -3.39
N ASP A 74 9.12 3.61 -3.50
CA ASP A 74 8.98 2.92 -4.78
C ASP A 74 7.68 3.31 -5.51
N THR A 75 7.62 2.89 -6.77
CA THR A 75 6.44 3.03 -7.63
C THR A 75 6.26 1.77 -8.47
N VAL A 76 5.05 1.58 -8.99
CA VAL A 76 4.80 0.66 -10.10
C VAL A 76 5.64 1.02 -11.34
N PRO A 77 5.74 0.14 -12.36
CA PRO A 77 6.44 0.43 -13.61
C PRO A 77 5.94 1.70 -14.29
N ILE A 78 6.88 2.55 -14.73
CA ILE A 78 6.61 3.82 -15.41
C ILE A 78 5.87 3.56 -16.73
N ALA A 79 4.81 4.34 -16.99
CA ALA A 79 3.95 4.22 -18.16
C ALA A 79 3.95 5.50 -19.02
N ASP A 80 5.14 5.95 -19.44
CA ASP A 80 5.38 7.22 -20.16
C ASP A 80 4.91 8.47 -19.40
N ASN A 81 4.92 8.40 -18.05
CA ASN A 81 4.45 9.44 -17.13
C ASN A 81 5.57 9.96 -16.20
N VAL A 82 6.79 9.93 -16.67
CA VAL A 82 7.97 10.61 -16.10
C VAL A 82 8.72 11.26 -17.28
N PRO A 83 9.20 12.52 -17.18
CA PRO A 83 9.23 13.38 -15.99
C PRO A 83 7.86 13.95 -15.60
N SER A 84 7.80 14.51 -14.40
CA SER A 84 6.62 15.18 -13.88
C SER A 84 6.23 16.40 -14.71
N ARG A 85 4.94 16.77 -14.68
CA ARG A 85 4.41 17.92 -15.40
C ARG A 85 3.31 18.61 -14.60
N LEU A 86 3.54 19.86 -14.23
CA LEU A 86 2.50 20.72 -13.66
C LEU A 86 1.73 21.41 -14.79
N ASP A 87 0.40 21.34 -14.75
CA ASP A 87 -0.46 22.03 -15.71
C ASP A 87 -1.08 23.33 -15.15
N ALA A 88 -1.83 24.02 -16.02
CA ALA A 88 -2.46 25.29 -15.66
C ALA A 88 -3.63 25.15 -14.67
N ASP A 89 -4.18 23.95 -14.51
CA ASP A 89 -5.28 23.64 -13.59
C ASP A 89 -4.76 23.25 -12.19
N GLY A 90 -3.43 23.27 -11.98
CA GLY A 90 -2.81 22.93 -10.72
C GLY A 90 -2.74 21.41 -10.48
N LEU A 91 -2.73 20.61 -11.55
CA LEU A 91 -2.52 19.17 -11.48
C LEU A 91 -1.06 18.86 -11.76
N LEU A 92 -0.40 18.18 -10.84
CA LEU A 92 0.94 17.65 -11.00
C LEU A 92 0.84 16.20 -11.44
N TRP A 93 1.19 15.95 -12.71
CA TRP A 93 1.14 14.65 -13.37
C TRP A 93 2.47 13.91 -13.21
N GLY A 94 2.40 12.61 -12.99
CA GLY A 94 3.60 11.78 -12.93
C GLY A 94 3.39 10.48 -12.16
N CYS A 95 4.21 9.47 -12.44
CA CYS A 95 4.20 8.20 -11.73
C CYS A 95 4.58 8.39 -10.26
N GLY A 96 3.74 7.94 -9.35
CA GLY A 96 3.93 8.11 -7.91
C GLY A 96 3.42 9.44 -7.36
N THR A 97 2.81 10.32 -8.17
CA THR A 97 2.25 11.59 -7.65
C THR A 97 1.12 11.37 -6.65
N SER A 98 0.28 10.35 -6.86
CA SER A 98 -0.77 9.94 -5.94
C SER A 98 -0.33 8.82 -5.00
N ASP A 99 0.51 7.91 -5.48
CA ASP A 99 0.94 6.70 -4.79
C ASP A 99 2.48 6.55 -4.83
N MET A 100 3.23 7.05 -3.79
CA MET A 100 2.76 8.03 -2.80
C MET A 100 3.80 9.14 -2.58
N LYS A 101 4.55 9.54 -3.65
CA LYS A 101 5.64 10.53 -3.54
C LYS A 101 5.17 11.91 -3.09
N SER A 102 3.90 12.28 -3.31
CA SER A 102 3.35 13.52 -2.73
C SER A 102 3.23 13.42 -1.20
N GLY A 103 2.91 12.25 -0.66
CA GLY A 103 2.96 11.97 0.77
C GLY A 103 4.39 12.02 1.31
N VAL A 104 5.36 11.41 0.58
CA VAL A 104 6.79 11.47 0.90
C VAL A 104 7.30 12.93 0.92
N ALA A 105 6.85 13.76 -0.03
CA ALA A 105 7.19 15.19 -0.04
C ALA A 105 6.68 15.90 1.21
N VAL A 106 5.43 15.67 1.61
CA VAL A 106 4.87 16.22 2.85
C VAL A 106 5.69 15.76 4.06
N GLN A 107 6.04 14.47 4.12
CA GLN A 107 6.88 13.92 5.20
C GLN A 107 8.23 14.60 5.29
N LEU A 108 8.94 14.80 4.18
CA LEU A 108 10.22 15.50 4.11
C LEU A 108 10.08 16.98 4.48
N ARG A 109 8.99 17.64 4.08
CA ARG A 109 8.70 19.03 4.46
C ARG A 109 8.50 19.18 5.97
N ILE A 110 7.74 18.26 6.59
CA ILE A 110 7.59 18.24 8.05
C ILE A 110 8.95 18.02 8.72
N ALA A 111 9.74 17.06 8.25
CA ALA A 111 11.09 16.79 8.78
C ALA A 111 11.99 18.05 8.74
N ALA A 112 11.96 18.81 7.64
CA ALA A 112 12.80 19.98 7.46
C ALA A 112 12.32 21.22 8.23
N THR A 113 11.00 21.38 8.40
CA THR A 113 10.42 22.67 8.82
C THR A 113 9.74 22.64 10.20
N VAL A 114 9.69 21.47 10.85
CA VAL A 114 9.14 21.28 12.21
C VAL A 114 10.21 20.67 13.13
N PRO A 115 11.29 21.40 13.48
CA PRO A 115 12.39 20.84 14.26
C PRO A 115 12.04 20.61 15.74
N ALA A 116 10.97 21.21 16.25
CA ALA A 116 10.55 21.14 17.65
C ALA A 116 9.03 20.86 17.77
N PRO A 117 8.56 19.69 17.31
CA PRO A 117 7.15 19.31 17.41
C PRO A 117 6.71 19.09 18.89
N ASN A 118 5.39 19.03 19.09
CA ASN A 118 4.78 18.74 20.40
C ASN A 118 4.95 17.28 20.88
N CYS A 119 5.26 16.36 19.97
CA CYS A 119 5.62 14.95 20.22
C CYS A 119 7.01 14.63 19.65
N ASP A 120 7.63 13.51 20.02
CA ASP A 120 8.78 13.01 19.28
C ASP A 120 8.32 12.39 17.95
N LEU A 121 9.11 12.57 16.87
CA LEU A 121 8.80 12.07 15.54
C LEU A 121 9.76 10.99 15.10
N THR A 122 9.22 10.00 14.40
CA THR A 122 9.95 9.03 13.59
C THR A 122 9.45 9.16 12.14
N PHE A 123 10.38 9.42 11.22
CA PHE A 123 10.11 9.45 9.79
C PHE A 123 10.64 8.16 9.17
N VAL A 124 9.79 7.39 8.49
CA VAL A 124 10.17 6.12 7.84
C VAL A 124 9.93 6.25 6.34
N PHE A 125 10.99 6.06 5.57
CA PHE A 125 10.97 6.00 4.11
C PHE A 125 11.41 4.59 3.72
N TYR A 126 10.55 3.82 3.05
CA TYR A 126 10.82 2.41 2.82
C TYR A 126 10.58 1.98 1.37
N ASP A 127 11.25 0.92 0.96
CA ASP A 127 11.24 0.39 -0.40
C ASP A 127 10.24 -0.78 -0.56
N ASN A 128 9.97 -1.16 -1.83
CA ASN A 128 9.27 -2.39 -2.20
C ASN A 128 7.88 -2.58 -1.57
N GLU A 129 7.08 -1.53 -1.44
CA GLU A 129 5.66 -1.65 -1.03
C GLU A 129 4.82 -2.30 -2.12
N GLU A 130 5.04 -1.91 -3.38
CA GLU A 130 4.24 -2.22 -4.56
C GLU A 130 4.44 -3.64 -5.12
N VAL A 131 5.18 -4.47 -4.41
CA VAL A 131 5.53 -5.83 -4.84
C VAL A 131 5.18 -6.88 -3.77
N ALA A 132 5.75 -8.09 -3.86
CA ALA A 132 5.43 -9.16 -2.93
C ALA A 132 5.80 -8.80 -1.48
N ALA A 133 4.90 -9.13 -0.53
CA ALA A 133 4.99 -8.74 0.88
C ALA A 133 6.32 -9.10 1.57
N HIS A 134 7.01 -10.17 1.13
CA HIS A 134 8.30 -10.57 1.68
C HIS A 134 9.47 -9.67 1.25
N LEU A 135 9.28 -8.78 0.27
CA LEU A 135 10.27 -7.81 -0.19
C LEU A 135 10.10 -6.44 0.49
N ASN A 136 8.95 -6.19 1.11
CA ASN A 136 8.56 -4.90 1.67
C ASN A 136 9.53 -4.42 2.75
N GLY A 137 10.08 -3.23 2.56
CA GLY A 137 11.13 -2.66 3.41
C GLY A 137 10.68 -2.33 4.83
N LEU A 138 9.42 -1.92 5.02
CA LEU A 138 8.90 -1.70 6.38
C LEU A 138 8.84 -3.01 7.17
N GLY A 139 8.52 -4.14 6.50
CA GLY A 139 8.62 -5.47 7.09
C GLY A 139 10.05 -5.82 7.50
N HIS A 140 11.02 -5.54 6.63
CA HIS A 140 12.44 -5.77 6.94
C HIS A 140 12.92 -4.93 8.13
N ILE A 141 12.46 -3.66 8.24
CA ILE A 141 12.76 -2.84 9.43
C ILE A 141 12.11 -3.43 10.68
N ALA A 142 10.84 -3.85 10.60
CA ALA A 142 10.12 -4.43 11.74
C ALA A 142 10.81 -5.69 12.29
N ASP A 143 11.37 -6.52 11.40
CA ASP A 143 12.08 -7.74 11.78
C ASP A 143 13.48 -7.47 12.34
N ALA A 144 14.24 -6.56 11.70
CA ALA A 144 15.64 -6.32 12.05
C ALA A 144 15.82 -5.27 13.15
N HIS A 145 14.97 -4.24 13.20
CA HIS A 145 15.08 -3.07 14.05
C HIS A 145 13.70 -2.61 14.57
N PRO A 146 12.95 -3.46 15.31
CA PRO A 146 11.60 -3.11 15.77
C PRO A 146 11.56 -1.85 16.65
N ASP A 147 12.65 -1.55 17.36
CA ASP A 147 12.82 -0.33 18.16
C ASP A 147 12.81 0.96 17.31
N TRP A 148 13.14 0.89 16.03
CA TRP A 148 13.09 2.07 15.16
C TRP A 148 11.66 2.50 14.83
N LEU A 149 10.72 1.55 14.86
CA LEU A 149 9.30 1.77 14.58
C LEU A 149 8.48 2.05 15.85
N ALA A 150 9.10 1.97 17.04
CA ALA A 150 8.38 2.20 18.28
C ALA A 150 7.71 3.59 18.29
N GLY A 151 6.42 3.62 18.60
CA GLY A 151 5.61 4.84 18.65
C GLY A 151 4.24 4.58 19.24
N ASP A 152 3.54 5.66 19.59
CA ASP A 152 2.20 5.62 20.19
C ASP A 152 1.10 5.73 19.12
N PHE A 153 1.45 6.27 17.95
CA PHE A 153 0.54 6.44 16.82
C PHE A 153 1.33 6.51 15.51
N ALA A 154 0.77 6.00 14.42
CA ALA A 154 1.37 6.09 13.10
C ALA A 154 0.42 6.72 12.07
N VAL A 155 0.98 7.53 11.17
CA VAL A 155 0.29 8.08 9.99
C VAL A 155 1.07 7.65 8.77
N LEU A 156 0.44 6.84 7.91
CA LEU A 156 0.97 6.53 6.59
C LEU A 156 0.49 7.61 5.62
N LEU A 157 1.44 8.20 4.90
CA LEU A 157 1.17 9.34 4.00
C LEU A 157 0.64 8.86 2.62
N GLU A 158 -0.06 7.71 2.63
CA GLU A 158 -0.77 7.11 1.50
C GLU A 158 -1.81 8.03 0.89
N GLY A 159 -2.08 7.85 -0.41
CA GLY A 159 -3.13 8.60 -1.09
C GLY A 159 -4.50 8.38 -0.44
N SER A 160 -5.11 9.48 0.01
CA SER A 160 -6.44 9.51 0.64
C SER A 160 -7.25 10.76 0.28
N ASP A 161 -6.79 11.55 -0.70
CA ASP A 161 -7.38 12.85 -1.11
C ASP A 161 -7.51 13.84 0.08
N GLY A 162 -6.57 13.77 1.05
CA GLY A 162 -6.56 14.62 2.25
C GLY A 162 -7.64 14.28 3.28
N GLU A 163 -8.25 13.11 3.21
CA GLU A 163 -9.17 12.58 4.21
C GLU A 163 -8.48 11.50 5.04
N VAL A 164 -8.98 11.21 6.24
CA VAL A 164 -8.46 10.10 7.05
C VAL A 164 -9.06 8.79 6.55
N GLU A 165 -8.22 7.81 6.20
CA GLU A 165 -8.69 6.45 5.92
C GLU A 165 -8.27 5.51 7.05
N GLY A 166 -9.28 4.88 7.70
CA GLY A 166 -9.07 3.96 8.82
C GLY A 166 -8.83 2.53 8.35
N GLY A 167 -7.86 1.86 8.99
CA GLY A 167 -7.52 0.47 8.73
C GLY A 167 -7.17 0.18 7.27
N CYS A 168 -7.23 -1.09 6.87
CA CYS A 168 -7.20 -1.53 5.48
C CYS A 168 -7.79 -2.93 5.33
N GLN A 169 -8.31 -3.26 4.15
CA GLN A 169 -8.70 -4.64 3.86
C GLN A 169 -7.48 -5.54 3.69
N GLY A 170 -7.62 -6.80 4.12
CA GLY A 170 -6.63 -7.83 3.84
C GLY A 170 -6.71 -8.30 2.38
N THR A 171 -5.64 -8.90 1.91
CA THR A 171 -5.56 -9.52 0.58
C THR A 171 -5.06 -10.94 0.67
N LEU A 172 -5.74 -11.85 -0.02
CA LEU A 172 -5.34 -13.25 -0.17
C LEU A 172 -5.41 -13.62 -1.65
N ARG A 173 -4.31 -14.10 -2.21
CA ARG A 173 -4.25 -14.61 -3.58
C ARG A 173 -3.98 -16.10 -3.56
N VAL A 174 -4.81 -16.85 -4.28
CA VAL A 174 -4.67 -18.31 -4.37
C VAL A 174 -4.71 -18.77 -5.81
N PHE A 175 -4.00 -19.87 -6.08
CA PHE A 175 -4.09 -20.61 -7.34
C PHE A 175 -4.95 -21.84 -7.13
N LEU A 176 -6.05 -21.93 -7.87
CA LEU A 176 -6.94 -23.08 -7.90
C LEU A 176 -6.66 -23.85 -9.19
N ARG A 177 -6.06 -25.02 -9.05
CA ARG A 177 -5.69 -25.86 -10.20
C ARG A 177 -6.71 -26.97 -10.39
N THR A 178 -7.08 -27.19 -11.64
CA THR A 178 -7.89 -28.34 -12.07
C THR A 178 -7.09 -29.20 -13.03
N GLU A 179 -7.33 -30.50 -12.99
CA GLU A 179 -6.63 -31.50 -13.78
C GLU A 179 -7.55 -32.17 -14.78
N GLY A 180 -6.96 -32.69 -15.83
CA GLY A 180 -7.62 -33.43 -16.87
C GLY A 180 -6.72 -34.49 -17.48
N GLU A 181 -7.13 -35.04 -18.61
CA GLU A 181 -6.35 -36.01 -19.38
C GLU A 181 -6.23 -35.52 -20.82
N ARG A 182 -5.01 -35.41 -21.29
CA ARG A 182 -4.67 -34.89 -22.61
C ARG A 182 -5.11 -35.88 -23.71
N SER A 183 -5.76 -35.34 -24.72
CA SER A 183 -6.13 -36.11 -25.91
C SER A 183 -6.24 -35.23 -27.15
N HIS A 184 -6.36 -35.83 -28.33
CA HIS A 184 -6.66 -35.10 -29.56
C HIS A 184 -8.09 -34.55 -29.52
N SER A 185 -8.32 -33.27 -29.83
CA SER A 185 -9.64 -32.63 -29.78
C SER A 185 -10.68 -33.34 -30.68
N ALA A 186 -10.28 -33.97 -31.78
CA ALA A 186 -11.15 -34.80 -32.62
C ALA A 186 -11.57 -36.14 -31.95
N ARG A 187 -11.01 -36.49 -30.80
CA ARG A 187 -11.27 -37.68 -30.00
C ARG A 187 -11.41 -37.31 -28.52
N GLY A 188 -12.19 -36.25 -28.24
CA GLY A 188 -12.34 -35.69 -26.89
C GLY A 188 -12.84 -36.69 -25.85
N TRP A 189 -13.49 -37.78 -26.27
CA TRP A 189 -13.92 -38.89 -25.36
C TRP A 189 -12.75 -39.74 -24.84
N MET A 190 -11.54 -39.54 -25.35
CA MET A 190 -10.31 -40.24 -24.90
C MET A 190 -9.59 -39.52 -23.78
N GLY A 191 -10.07 -38.31 -23.40
CA GLY A 191 -9.45 -37.50 -22.35
C GLY A 191 -10.52 -36.80 -21.50
N SER A 192 -10.04 -35.95 -20.57
CA SER A 192 -10.89 -35.08 -19.77
C SER A 192 -10.32 -33.64 -19.80
N ASN A 193 -11.20 -32.64 -19.94
CA ASN A 193 -10.80 -31.26 -20.19
C ASN A 193 -10.69 -30.50 -18.87
N ALA A 194 -9.44 -30.13 -18.45
CA ALA A 194 -9.19 -29.38 -17.24
C ALA A 194 -9.80 -27.97 -17.27
N VAL A 195 -9.91 -27.33 -18.45
CA VAL A 195 -10.57 -26.02 -18.57
C VAL A 195 -12.07 -26.14 -18.29
N HIS A 196 -12.73 -27.21 -18.76
CA HIS A 196 -14.12 -27.47 -18.41
C HIS A 196 -14.30 -27.81 -16.93
N ALA A 197 -13.32 -28.47 -16.32
CA ALA A 197 -13.31 -28.76 -14.88
C ALA A 197 -13.23 -27.49 -14.00
N ALA A 198 -12.76 -26.37 -14.54
CA ALA A 198 -12.76 -25.08 -13.84
C ALA A 198 -14.14 -24.39 -13.81
N ALA A 199 -15.14 -24.87 -14.56
CA ALA A 199 -16.47 -24.25 -14.62
C ALA A 199 -17.15 -24.10 -13.24
N PRO A 200 -17.11 -25.07 -12.31
CA PRO A 200 -17.67 -24.90 -10.96
C PRO A 200 -17.04 -23.78 -10.18
N ILE A 201 -15.71 -23.55 -10.32
CA ILE A 201 -14.98 -22.45 -9.67
C ILE A 201 -15.54 -21.12 -10.18
N LEU A 202 -15.64 -20.95 -11.51
CA LEU A 202 -16.13 -19.70 -12.12
C LEU A 202 -17.61 -19.45 -11.80
N ALA A 203 -18.43 -20.51 -11.79
CA ALA A 203 -19.85 -20.41 -11.41
C ALA A 203 -20.01 -19.97 -9.94
N ARG A 204 -19.17 -20.51 -9.04
CA ARG A 204 -19.16 -20.12 -7.62
C ARG A 204 -18.77 -18.67 -7.46
N LEU A 205 -17.74 -18.19 -8.16
CA LEU A 205 -17.32 -16.79 -8.14
C LEU A 205 -18.41 -15.86 -8.71
N ALA A 206 -19.05 -16.24 -9.80
CA ALA A 206 -20.13 -15.44 -10.39
C ALA A 206 -21.37 -15.32 -9.49
N ALA A 207 -21.60 -16.28 -8.61
CA ALA A 207 -22.70 -16.29 -7.64
C ALA A 207 -22.29 -15.82 -6.23
N TYR A 208 -21.03 -15.43 -6.04
CA TYR A 208 -20.54 -15.00 -4.73
C TYR A 208 -21.11 -13.64 -4.34
N GLU A 209 -21.68 -13.56 -3.15
CA GLU A 209 -22.17 -12.32 -2.56
C GLU A 209 -21.20 -11.83 -1.48
N PRO A 210 -20.42 -10.75 -1.74
CA PRO A 210 -19.46 -10.22 -0.79
C PRO A 210 -20.16 -9.62 0.43
N ARG A 211 -19.56 -9.81 1.62
CA ARG A 211 -20.00 -9.13 2.84
C ARG A 211 -19.73 -7.62 2.77
N ARG A 212 -20.49 -6.87 3.56
CA ARG A 212 -20.33 -5.43 3.74
C ARG A 212 -20.42 -5.07 5.23
N PRO A 213 -19.44 -5.49 6.04
CA PRO A 213 -19.46 -5.19 7.48
C PRO A 213 -19.22 -3.72 7.75
N VAL A 214 -19.86 -3.21 8.80
CA VAL A 214 -19.62 -1.87 9.34
C VAL A 214 -18.76 -2.00 10.60
N ILE A 215 -17.57 -1.41 10.57
CA ILE A 215 -16.57 -1.50 11.65
C ILE A 215 -16.17 -0.07 12.01
N ASP A 216 -16.28 0.32 13.28
CA ASP A 216 -16.05 1.70 13.76
C ASP A 216 -16.81 2.76 12.93
N GLY A 217 -18.01 2.42 12.43
CA GLY A 217 -18.83 3.30 11.59
C GLY A 217 -18.45 3.33 10.11
N LEU A 218 -17.44 2.58 9.68
CA LEU A 218 -16.98 2.48 8.29
C LEU A 218 -17.50 1.20 7.61
N GLU A 219 -18.15 1.32 6.45
CA GLU A 219 -18.59 0.18 5.64
C GLU A 219 -17.44 -0.33 4.79
N TYR A 220 -16.91 -1.52 5.09
CA TYR A 220 -15.94 -2.23 4.23
C TYR A 220 -16.68 -3.10 3.21
N ARG A 221 -16.07 -3.26 2.02
CA ARG A 221 -16.66 -4.03 0.92
C ARG A 221 -15.71 -5.14 0.52
N GLU A 222 -16.03 -6.36 0.93
CA GLU A 222 -15.25 -7.53 0.51
C GLU A 222 -15.40 -7.79 -1.00
N GLY A 223 -14.48 -8.58 -1.55
CA GLY A 223 -14.54 -8.99 -2.95
C GLY A 223 -13.74 -10.25 -3.17
N LEU A 224 -14.35 -11.26 -3.85
CA LEU A 224 -13.70 -12.50 -4.23
C LEU A 224 -13.80 -12.63 -5.75
N ASN A 225 -12.65 -12.52 -6.45
CA ASN A 225 -12.63 -12.40 -7.90
C ASN A 225 -11.57 -13.30 -8.54
N ALA A 226 -11.91 -13.94 -9.68
CA ALA A 226 -10.89 -14.45 -10.57
C ALA A 226 -10.18 -13.28 -11.25
N VAL A 227 -8.85 -13.20 -11.11
CA VAL A 227 -8.02 -12.15 -11.71
C VAL A 227 -7.20 -12.65 -12.89
N ARG A 228 -7.10 -13.98 -13.06
CA ARG A 228 -6.45 -14.63 -14.19
C ARG A 228 -6.95 -16.07 -14.33
N ILE A 229 -6.99 -16.57 -15.57
CA ILE A 229 -7.21 -17.98 -15.87
C ILE A 229 -6.26 -18.42 -16.98
N GLU A 230 -5.64 -19.57 -16.83
CA GLU A 230 -4.66 -20.11 -17.79
C GLU A 230 -4.92 -21.60 -18.00
N GLY A 231 -4.97 -22.01 -19.28
CA GLY A 231 -5.17 -23.42 -19.64
C GLY A 231 -5.07 -23.64 -21.14
N GLY A 232 -4.66 -24.87 -21.52
CA GLY A 232 -4.47 -25.26 -22.91
C GLY A 232 -3.04 -25.01 -23.44
N VAL A 233 -2.60 -25.85 -24.35
CA VAL A 233 -1.25 -25.84 -24.94
C VAL A 233 -1.25 -25.74 -26.48
N ALA A 234 -2.32 -26.20 -27.14
CA ALA A 234 -2.52 -26.15 -28.59
C ALA A 234 -4.00 -26.26 -28.95
N ASN A 235 -4.40 -25.70 -30.11
CA ASN A 235 -5.79 -25.62 -30.54
C ASN A 235 -6.48 -26.98 -30.82
N ASN A 236 -5.70 -28.04 -30.99
CA ASN A 236 -6.19 -29.40 -31.28
C ASN A 236 -5.91 -30.40 -30.15
N VAL A 237 -5.59 -29.91 -28.94
CA VAL A 237 -5.29 -30.72 -27.74
C VAL A 237 -6.32 -30.42 -26.66
N ILE A 238 -6.94 -31.46 -26.08
CA ILE A 238 -7.74 -31.33 -24.86
C ILE A 238 -6.80 -30.97 -23.69
N PRO A 239 -7.05 -29.85 -22.99
CA PRO A 239 -6.18 -29.40 -21.89
C PRO A 239 -6.17 -30.38 -20.71
N ASP A 240 -5.00 -30.72 -20.21
CA ASP A 240 -4.78 -31.55 -19.04
C ASP A 240 -4.55 -30.76 -17.74
N ALA A 241 -4.37 -29.44 -17.85
CA ALA A 241 -4.24 -28.53 -16.71
C ALA A 241 -4.94 -27.19 -16.96
N CYS A 242 -5.53 -26.62 -15.91
CA CYS A 242 -6.01 -25.25 -15.89
C CYS A 242 -5.79 -24.65 -14.50
N THR A 243 -5.39 -23.37 -14.45
CA THR A 243 -5.22 -22.62 -13.21
C THR A 243 -6.13 -21.39 -13.22
N VAL A 244 -6.93 -21.22 -12.17
CA VAL A 244 -7.69 -20.00 -11.90
C VAL A 244 -7.00 -19.27 -10.75
N VAL A 245 -6.56 -18.03 -10.99
CA VAL A 245 -6.00 -17.18 -9.94
C VAL A 245 -7.13 -16.37 -9.34
N VAL A 246 -7.33 -16.53 -8.04
CA VAL A 246 -8.40 -15.85 -7.29
C VAL A 246 -7.78 -14.90 -6.29
N ASN A 247 -8.28 -13.65 -6.26
CA ASN A 247 -7.95 -12.67 -5.23
C ASN A 247 -9.17 -12.46 -4.33
N TYR A 248 -8.94 -12.54 -3.02
CA TYR A 248 -9.92 -12.20 -1.99
C TYR A 248 -9.48 -10.95 -1.25
N ARG A 249 -10.34 -9.93 -1.26
CA ARG A 249 -10.23 -8.74 -0.43
C ARG A 249 -11.21 -8.88 0.72
N TYR A 250 -10.72 -8.95 1.96
CA TYR A 250 -11.55 -9.22 3.13
C TYR A 250 -11.47 -8.08 4.15
N ALA A 251 -12.56 -7.91 4.88
CA ALA A 251 -12.71 -6.85 5.85
C ALA A 251 -11.88 -7.10 7.13
N PRO A 252 -11.53 -6.04 7.88
CA PRO A 252 -10.68 -6.11 9.08
C PRO A 252 -11.21 -6.96 10.22
N ASP A 253 -12.50 -7.33 10.22
CA ASP A 253 -13.13 -8.19 11.23
C ASP A 253 -12.83 -9.68 11.02
N ARG A 254 -12.00 -10.03 10.04
CA ARG A 254 -11.46 -11.39 9.82
C ARG A 254 -9.97 -11.42 10.04
N THR A 255 -9.51 -12.47 10.73
CA THR A 255 -8.07 -12.80 10.75
C THR A 255 -7.62 -13.38 9.41
N ALA A 256 -6.31 -13.46 9.20
CA ALA A 256 -5.74 -14.09 8.02
C ALA A 256 -6.15 -15.58 7.91
N GLU A 257 -6.17 -16.30 9.03
CA GLU A 257 -6.59 -17.70 9.11
C GLU A 257 -8.06 -17.88 8.76
N GLU A 258 -8.92 -17.00 9.26
CA GLU A 258 -10.37 -17.03 8.96
C GLU A 258 -10.63 -16.71 7.49
N ALA A 259 -9.87 -15.77 6.89
CA ALA A 259 -9.96 -15.46 5.48
C ALA A 259 -9.54 -16.64 4.61
N LEU A 260 -8.45 -17.33 4.95
CA LEU A 260 -8.00 -18.52 4.26
C LEU A 260 -9.02 -19.66 4.38
N ALA A 261 -9.54 -19.92 5.60
CA ALA A 261 -10.56 -20.93 5.84
C ALA A 261 -11.83 -20.66 5.02
N HIS A 262 -12.25 -19.40 4.93
CA HIS A 262 -13.40 -18.99 4.12
C HIS A 262 -13.21 -19.33 2.62
N VAL A 263 -12.02 -19.01 2.06
CA VAL A 263 -11.75 -19.31 0.65
C VAL A 263 -11.70 -20.83 0.40
N HIS A 264 -11.15 -21.60 1.33
CA HIS A 264 -11.21 -23.06 1.28
C HIS A 264 -12.65 -23.57 1.30
N GLU A 265 -13.51 -23.05 2.18
CA GLU A 265 -14.94 -23.43 2.25
C GLU A 265 -15.68 -23.11 0.96
N VAL A 266 -15.46 -21.91 0.39
CA VAL A 266 -16.11 -21.49 -0.86
C VAL A 266 -15.82 -22.45 -2.00
N PHE A 267 -14.64 -23.03 -2.09
CA PHE A 267 -14.23 -23.91 -3.20
C PHE A 267 -14.15 -25.40 -2.87
N ALA A 268 -14.59 -25.81 -1.67
CA ALA A 268 -14.45 -27.19 -1.18
C ALA A 268 -15.06 -28.25 -2.10
N ASP A 269 -16.16 -27.94 -2.78
CA ASP A 269 -16.90 -28.83 -3.68
C ASP A 269 -16.73 -28.50 -5.18
N CYS A 270 -15.73 -27.64 -5.53
CA CYS A 270 -15.52 -27.18 -6.90
C CYS A 270 -14.55 -28.08 -7.71
N GLY A 271 -14.11 -29.23 -7.19
CA GLY A 271 -13.20 -30.14 -7.89
C GLY A 271 -11.79 -29.60 -8.06
N VAL A 272 -11.34 -28.78 -7.11
CA VAL A 272 -9.96 -28.24 -7.08
C VAL A 272 -8.99 -29.38 -6.77
N ALA A 273 -8.07 -29.66 -7.69
CA ALA A 273 -7.04 -30.69 -7.53
C ALA A 273 -5.88 -30.22 -6.65
N GLU A 274 -5.51 -28.95 -6.78
CA GLU A 274 -4.47 -28.33 -5.97
C GLU A 274 -4.86 -26.90 -5.60
N PHE A 275 -4.73 -26.56 -4.32
CA PHE A 275 -4.96 -25.22 -3.76
C PHE A 275 -3.63 -24.67 -3.26
N VAL A 276 -3.13 -23.58 -3.86
CA VAL A 276 -1.85 -22.97 -3.48
C VAL A 276 -2.10 -21.54 -3.04
N VAL A 277 -1.64 -21.18 -1.83
CA VAL A 277 -1.56 -19.79 -1.38
C VAL A 277 -0.35 -19.15 -2.04
N ASP A 278 -0.57 -18.08 -2.79
CA ASP A 278 0.50 -17.34 -3.48
C ASP A 278 0.93 -16.12 -2.68
N ASP A 279 -0.05 -15.37 -2.13
CA ASP A 279 0.23 -14.16 -1.34
C ASP A 279 -0.89 -13.97 -0.31
N HIS A 280 -0.51 -13.52 0.90
CA HIS A 280 -1.46 -13.28 1.97
C HIS A 280 -0.97 -12.19 2.92
N SER A 281 -1.68 -11.07 2.94
CA SER A 281 -1.43 -9.96 3.86
C SER A 281 -2.67 -9.68 4.70
N GLY A 282 -2.48 -9.60 6.02
CA GLY A 282 -3.55 -9.38 7.00
C GLY A 282 -4.19 -8.02 6.85
N ALA A 283 -5.46 -7.91 7.26
CA ALA A 283 -6.18 -6.65 7.35
C ALA A 283 -5.78 -5.87 8.63
N ALA A 284 -6.12 -4.58 8.68
CA ALA A 284 -5.99 -3.75 9.88
C ALA A 284 -7.32 -3.17 10.30
N MET A 285 -7.64 -3.27 11.59
CA MET A 285 -8.79 -2.58 12.19
C MET A 285 -8.66 -1.07 12.01
N PRO A 286 -9.77 -0.32 11.83
CA PRO A 286 -9.73 1.13 11.66
C PRO A 286 -9.05 1.88 12.80
N GLY A 287 -9.21 1.40 14.02
CA GLY A 287 -8.59 1.98 15.21
C GLY A 287 -9.04 3.40 15.53
N LEU A 288 -10.14 3.88 14.93
CA LEU A 288 -10.60 5.27 15.05
C LEU A 288 -11.14 5.61 16.46
N SER A 289 -11.48 4.62 17.25
CA SER A 289 -11.84 4.78 18.68
C SER A 289 -10.64 5.06 19.58
N HIS A 290 -9.40 4.83 19.09
CA HIS A 290 -8.19 5.10 19.87
C HIS A 290 -8.02 6.62 20.11
N PRO A 291 -7.66 7.07 21.34
CA PRO A 291 -7.55 8.50 21.65
C PRO A 291 -6.62 9.28 20.73
N ALA A 292 -5.47 8.70 20.33
CA ALA A 292 -4.53 9.34 19.41
C ALA A 292 -5.14 9.55 18.01
N ALA A 293 -5.90 8.56 17.49
CA ALA A 293 -6.61 8.68 16.22
C ALA A 293 -7.71 9.75 16.29
N GLN A 294 -8.46 9.81 17.39
CA GLN A 294 -9.48 10.83 17.61
C GLN A 294 -8.86 12.24 17.68
N ALA A 295 -7.75 12.40 18.40
CA ALA A 295 -7.02 13.66 18.47
C ALA A 295 -6.49 14.08 17.11
N PHE A 296 -5.95 13.14 16.33
CA PHE A 296 -5.50 13.37 14.96
C PHE A 296 -6.67 13.84 14.06
N MET A 297 -7.78 13.10 14.03
CA MET A 297 -8.96 13.46 13.24
C MET A 297 -9.51 14.84 13.62
N ALA A 298 -9.53 15.17 14.91
CA ALA A 298 -9.98 16.49 15.36
C ALA A 298 -9.06 17.61 14.85
N ALA A 299 -7.75 17.36 14.77
CA ALA A 299 -6.75 18.33 14.32
C ALA A 299 -6.75 18.51 12.78
N VAL A 300 -6.80 17.41 12.01
CA VAL A 300 -6.76 17.48 10.54
C VAL A 300 -8.13 17.77 9.93
N GLY A 301 -9.22 17.50 10.65
CA GLY A 301 -10.59 17.69 10.18
C GLY A 301 -11.03 16.61 9.20
N GLY A 302 -12.21 16.79 8.59
CA GLY A 302 -12.75 15.84 7.62
C GLY A 302 -13.54 14.68 8.23
N THR A 303 -13.91 13.73 7.38
CA THR A 303 -14.62 12.49 7.75
C THR A 303 -13.74 11.29 7.47
N ALA A 304 -13.73 10.34 8.40
CA ALA A 304 -13.01 9.10 8.18
C ALA A 304 -13.71 8.23 7.11
N ARG A 305 -12.91 7.55 6.29
CA ARG A 305 -13.34 6.60 5.26
C ARG A 305 -12.68 5.23 5.46
N PRO A 306 -13.26 4.14 4.93
CA PRO A 306 -12.59 2.85 4.93
C PRO A 306 -11.49 2.81 3.86
N LYS A 307 -10.33 2.24 4.15
CA LYS A 307 -9.31 1.91 3.14
C LYS A 307 -9.66 0.56 2.51
N PHE A 308 -9.94 0.53 1.21
CA PHE A 308 -10.24 -0.71 0.48
C PHE A 308 -8.97 -1.42 -0.03
N GLY A 309 -7.93 -0.66 -0.36
CA GLY A 309 -6.60 -1.21 -0.65
C GLY A 309 -5.93 -1.73 0.62
N TRP A 310 -4.99 -2.68 0.48
CA TRP A 310 -4.07 -3.02 1.55
C TRP A 310 -3.02 -1.93 1.66
N THR A 311 -2.59 -1.61 2.86
CA THR A 311 -1.45 -0.71 3.14
C THR A 311 -0.74 -1.16 4.40
N ASP A 312 0.45 -0.64 4.62
CA ASP A 312 1.30 -0.96 5.76
C ASP A 312 0.76 -0.49 7.13
N VAL A 313 -0.42 0.13 7.21
CA VAL A 313 -1.14 0.28 8.49
C VAL A 313 -1.35 -1.08 9.16
N ALA A 314 -1.45 -2.16 8.36
CA ALA A 314 -1.55 -3.54 8.87
C ALA A 314 -0.29 -3.97 9.64
N ARG A 315 0.89 -3.55 9.19
CA ARG A 315 2.15 -3.83 9.91
C ARG A 315 2.22 -3.08 11.23
N PHE A 316 1.88 -1.79 11.25
CA PHE A 316 1.79 -1.04 12.50
C PHE A 316 0.76 -1.65 13.45
N GLY A 317 -0.40 -2.06 12.94
CA GLY A 317 -1.41 -2.77 13.72
C GLY A 317 -0.87 -4.07 14.35
N SER A 318 -0.07 -4.85 13.61
CA SER A 318 0.57 -6.07 14.13
C SER A 318 1.64 -5.80 15.20
N LEU A 319 2.25 -4.62 15.18
CA LEU A 319 3.17 -4.13 16.22
C LEU A 319 2.43 -3.52 17.43
N GLY A 320 1.09 -3.49 17.41
CA GLY A 320 0.27 -2.89 18.46
C GLY A 320 0.22 -1.35 18.42
N ILE A 321 0.63 -0.74 17.32
CA ILE A 321 0.64 0.70 17.11
C ILE A 321 -0.60 1.08 16.30
N PRO A 322 -1.53 1.88 16.85
CA PRO A 322 -2.68 2.37 16.09
C PRO A 322 -2.21 3.24 14.92
N ALA A 323 -2.80 3.01 13.74
CA ALA A 323 -2.36 3.67 12.52
C ALA A 323 -3.52 4.06 11.60
N VAL A 324 -3.34 5.16 10.87
CA VAL A 324 -4.27 5.63 9.83
C VAL A 324 -3.51 6.00 8.55
N ASN A 325 -4.23 6.03 7.43
CA ASN A 325 -3.72 6.60 6.18
C ASN A 325 -4.20 8.06 6.07
N TYR A 326 -3.29 8.95 5.68
CA TYR A 326 -3.61 10.36 5.46
C TYR A 326 -2.56 11.01 4.55
N GLY A 327 -2.91 11.27 3.31
CA GLY A 327 -2.00 11.92 2.36
C GLY A 327 -2.73 12.57 1.20
N PRO A 328 -2.02 13.34 0.36
CA PRO A 328 -2.63 14.21 -0.64
C PRO A 328 -3.14 13.51 -1.90
N GLY A 329 -2.58 12.37 -2.27
CA GLY A 329 -2.93 11.65 -3.50
C GLY A 329 -4.37 11.14 -3.52
N ASP A 330 -4.98 11.09 -4.70
CA ASP A 330 -6.27 10.44 -4.88
C ASP A 330 -6.05 8.93 -5.11
N PRO A 331 -6.53 8.05 -4.21
CA PRO A 331 -6.33 6.60 -4.34
C PRO A 331 -6.97 6.00 -5.60
N LEU A 332 -7.90 6.71 -6.24
CA LEU A 332 -8.52 6.28 -7.49
C LEU A 332 -7.62 6.50 -8.72
N LEU A 333 -6.53 7.23 -8.56
CA LEU A 333 -5.56 7.52 -9.62
C LEU A 333 -4.29 6.67 -9.52
N ALA A 334 -4.10 5.94 -8.43
CA ALA A 334 -2.98 5.02 -8.25
C ALA A 334 -2.84 4.02 -9.43
N HIS A 335 -1.60 3.75 -9.84
CA HIS A 335 -1.23 2.79 -10.90
C HIS A 335 -1.75 3.11 -12.30
N LYS A 336 -2.21 4.34 -12.54
CA LYS A 336 -2.72 4.76 -13.84
C LYS A 336 -1.68 5.53 -14.64
N ARG A 337 -1.76 5.45 -15.98
CA ARG A 337 -0.93 6.25 -16.88
C ARG A 337 -1.17 7.76 -16.72
N ASP A 338 -2.39 8.15 -16.38
CA ASP A 338 -2.84 9.52 -16.13
C ASP A 338 -2.83 9.89 -14.63
N GLU A 339 -1.98 9.24 -13.85
CA GLU A 339 -1.78 9.54 -12.44
C GLU A 339 -1.36 10.99 -12.24
N HIS A 340 -2.03 11.67 -11.32
CA HIS A 340 -1.75 13.05 -10.95
C HIS A 340 -2.24 13.36 -9.54
N VAL A 341 -1.74 14.45 -8.97
CA VAL A 341 -2.20 14.99 -7.68
C VAL A 341 -2.50 16.49 -7.82
N LYS A 342 -3.51 16.98 -7.12
CA LYS A 342 -3.77 18.40 -7.01
C LYS A 342 -2.75 19.05 -6.07
N VAL A 343 -2.05 20.08 -6.55
CA VAL A 343 -1.04 20.77 -5.72
C VAL A 343 -1.64 21.37 -4.44
N GLU A 344 -2.89 21.81 -4.48
CA GLU A 344 -3.60 22.29 -3.30
C GLU A 344 -3.75 21.23 -2.20
N ARG A 345 -3.87 19.94 -2.56
CA ARG A 345 -3.97 18.84 -1.61
C ARG A 345 -2.64 18.60 -0.90
N ILE A 346 -1.51 18.75 -1.61
CA ILE A 346 -0.17 18.62 -1.01
C ILE A 346 -0.01 19.71 0.06
N THR A 347 -0.29 20.97 -0.29
CA THR A 347 -0.21 22.10 0.63
C THR A 347 -1.15 21.93 1.82
N HIS A 348 -2.39 21.52 1.57
CA HIS A 348 -3.39 21.29 2.62
C HIS A 348 -2.94 20.21 3.63
N CYS A 349 -2.46 19.06 3.15
CA CYS A 349 -1.97 17.99 4.02
C CYS A 349 -0.75 18.45 4.84
N GLU A 350 0.22 19.15 4.22
CA GLU A 350 1.36 19.71 4.94
C GLU A 350 0.93 20.68 6.05
N GLU A 351 0.03 21.62 5.75
CA GLU A 351 -0.47 22.61 6.72
C GLU A 351 -1.20 21.96 7.89
N ARG A 352 -2.06 20.97 7.62
CA ARG A 352 -2.82 20.26 8.67
C ARG A 352 -1.91 19.46 9.58
N LEU A 353 -0.99 18.68 9.00
CA LEU A 353 0.00 17.95 9.80
C LEU A 353 0.89 18.89 10.62
N ARG A 354 1.36 19.98 10.02
CA ARG A 354 2.14 21.00 10.71
C ARG A 354 1.36 21.58 11.90
N SER A 355 0.10 22.00 11.68
CA SER A 355 -0.76 22.54 12.73
C SER A 355 -0.94 21.55 13.88
N TRP A 356 -1.18 20.28 13.57
CA TRP A 356 -1.29 19.22 14.58
C TRP A 356 -0.01 19.03 15.39
N LEU A 357 1.16 19.05 14.74
CA LEU A 357 2.45 18.80 15.38
C LEU A 357 3.04 20.01 16.11
N THR A 358 2.49 21.20 15.89
CA THR A 358 2.97 22.41 16.57
C THR A 358 1.99 22.94 17.63
N GLY A 359 0.79 22.34 17.75
CA GLY A 359 -0.21 22.67 18.78
C GLY A 359 -1.07 23.83 18.43
#